data_e29380678cf4ebeaecbc2f06ba88fc16
#
_entry.id   e29380678cf4ebeaecbc2f06ba88fc16
#
_cell.length_a   1.000
_cell.length_b   1.000
_cell.length_c   1.000
_cell.angle_alpha   90.00
_cell.angle_beta   90.00
_cell.angle_gamma   90.00
#
_symmetry.space_group_name_H-M   'P 1'
#
loop_
_entity.id
_entity.type
_entity.pdbx_description
1 polymer ?
#
loop_
_entity_poly.entity_id
_entity_poly.type
_entity_poly.pdbx_seq_one_letter_code
_entity_poly.pdbx_strand_id
1 'polypeptide(L)'
;TLDRSSAASDVYKRQVVMEAERFATSVQEPGTQWTVIPDLGRTLSGLSLMPYTKPVSGASLTYQMRLKSDLSGVRVRLILDSTLPFIKGGHSYAIRLDDGEEQIENYNSDLTWANCYSKMYPAGAARVIESKVTFPGVTLEVGVHTLTIRPLSPAIVLHKIIVDCGGDMSGRLNLTESPRTRTLK
;
A
#
# COMPACT_ATOMS: atom_id res chain seq x y z
N THR A 1 17.93 -0.01 14.09
CA THR A 1 17.41 1.38 14.18
C THR A 1 16.54 1.61 12.94
N LEU A 2 15.21 1.63 13.13
CA LEU A 2 14.26 1.92 12.04
C LEU A 2 14.48 3.36 11.57
N ASP A 3 14.82 3.51 10.29
CA ASP A 3 14.97 4.82 9.65
C ASP A 3 13.59 5.49 9.55
N ARG A 4 13.30 6.40 10.46
CA ARG A 4 12.06 7.18 10.51
C ARG A 4 12.08 8.31 9.48
N SER A 5 12.24 7.97 8.22
CA SER A 5 12.20 8.95 7.14
C SER A 5 10.81 9.03 6.51
N SER A 6 10.35 10.23 6.21
CA SER A 6 9.13 10.42 5.42
C SER A 6 9.47 10.50 3.93
N ALA A 7 8.68 9.86 3.09
CA ALA A 7 8.76 10.04 1.64
C ALA A 7 8.28 11.44 1.27
N ALA A 8 9.00 12.14 0.39
CA ALA A 8 8.60 13.46 -0.09
C ALA A 8 8.02 13.38 -1.50
N SER A 9 7.02 14.22 -1.82
CA SER A 9 6.49 14.27 -3.17
C SER A 9 7.56 14.73 -4.17
N ASP A 10 7.66 14.03 -5.28
CA ASP A 10 8.52 14.44 -6.39
C ASP A 10 7.81 15.56 -7.17
N VAL A 11 8.40 16.75 -7.19
CA VAL A 11 7.84 17.94 -7.86
C VAL A 11 7.59 17.69 -9.36
N TYR A 12 8.41 16.87 -9.98
CA TYR A 12 8.29 16.56 -11.42
C TYR A 12 7.28 15.47 -11.73
N LYS A 13 7.07 14.52 -10.82
CA LYS A 13 6.20 13.35 -11.05
C LYS A 13 4.82 13.49 -10.43
N ARG A 14 4.61 14.49 -9.57
CA ARG A 14 3.35 14.69 -8.82
C ARG A 14 2.84 13.41 -8.16
N GLN A 15 3.75 12.65 -7.55
CA GLN A 15 3.44 11.41 -6.87
C GLN A 15 4.32 11.27 -5.63
N VAL A 16 3.78 10.59 -4.61
CA VAL A 16 4.58 10.07 -3.50
C VAL A 16 4.62 8.56 -3.64
N VAL A 17 5.83 8.01 -3.76
CA VAL A 17 6.07 6.58 -3.90
C VAL A 17 6.83 6.08 -2.69
N MET A 18 6.30 5.07 -2.02
CA MET A 18 6.85 4.47 -0.81
C MET A 18 6.99 2.96 -0.98
N GLU A 19 8.14 2.41 -0.65
CA GLU A 19 8.33 0.96 -0.57
C GLU A 19 7.68 0.40 0.71
N ALA A 20 7.10 -0.79 0.63
CA ALA A 20 6.33 -1.38 1.73
C ALA A 20 7.13 -1.51 3.03
N GLU A 21 8.40 -1.86 2.96
CA GLU A 21 9.27 -2.01 4.14
C GLU A 21 9.66 -0.68 4.82
N ARG A 22 9.26 0.47 4.24
CA ARG A 22 9.61 1.82 4.72
C ARG A 22 8.53 2.45 5.61
N PHE A 23 7.80 1.63 6.34
CA PHE A 23 6.80 2.12 7.30
C PHE A 23 7.46 2.89 8.46
N ALA A 24 6.76 3.91 8.96
CA ALA A 24 7.20 4.71 10.10
C ALA A 24 6.94 3.99 11.42
N THR A 25 5.77 3.37 11.55
CA THR A 25 5.36 2.58 12.72
C THR A 25 4.53 1.37 12.30
N SER A 26 4.55 0.35 13.13
CA SER A 26 3.73 -0.84 12.94
C SER A 26 3.09 -1.28 14.26
N VAL A 27 1.88 -1.79 14.17
CA VAL A 27 1.20 -2.52 15.23
C VAL A 27 1.07 -3.96 14.78
N GLN A 28 1.30 -4.89 15.70
CA GLN A 28 1.12 -6.33 15.45
C GLN A 28 0.42 -6.98 16.63
N GLU A 29 -0.27 -8.06 16.37
CA GLU A 29 -1.00 -8.83 17.38
C GLU A 29 -0.10 -9.88 18.02
N PRO A 30 -0.45 -10.36 19.23
CA PRO A 30 0.30 -11.43 19.87
C PRO A 30 0.44 -12.67 18.98
N GLY A 31 1.68 -13.08 18.78
CA GLY A 31 2.02 -14.23 17.94
C GLY A 31 1.90 -13.98 16.42
N THR A 32 1.85 -12.72 16.00
CA THR A 32 2.05 -12.30 14.61
C THR A 32 3.26 -11.38 14.52
N GLN A 33 3.83 -11.27 13.32
CA GLN A 33 4.98 -10.42 13.05
C GLN A 33 4.94 -9.89 11.63
N TRP A 34 5.20 -8.59 11.46
CA TRP A 34 5.46 -8.02 10.15
C TRP A 34 6.80 -8.52 9.64
N THR A 35 6.76 -9.22 8.53
CA THR A 35 7.91 -9.90 7.93
C THR A 35 8.23 -9.31 6.57
N VAL A 36 9.46 -8.85 6.41
CA VAL A 36 10.01 -8.46 5.10
C VAL A 36 10.38 -9.71 4.34
N ILE A 37 9.88 -9.85 3.12
CA ILE A 37 10.19 -10.95 2.21
C ILE A 37 11.14 -10.39 1.14
N PRO A 38 12.45 -10.67 1.25
CA PRO A 38 13.43 -10.11 0.33
C PRO A 38 13.16 -10.50 -1.12
N ASP A 39 13.45 -9.59 -2.04
CA ASP A 39 13.42 -9.80 -3.49
C ASP A 39 12.05 -10.22 -4.06
N LEU A 40 10.99 -10.20 -3.26
CA LEU A 40 9.63 -10.51 -3.72
C LEU A 40 9.01 -9.32 -4.46
N GLY A 41 9.29 -8.10 -4.02
CA GLY A 41 8.80 -6.88 -4.65
C GLY A 41 9.44 -6.64 -6.02
N ARG A 42 8.77 -5.85 -6.85
CA ARG A 42 9.31 -5.49 -8.18
C ARG A 42 10.55 -4.61 -8.13
N THR A 43 10.71 -3.84 -7.08
CA THR A 43 11.83 -2.90 -6.91
C THR A 43 12.60 -3.14 -5.62
N LEU A 44 12.00 -3.78 -4.63
CA LEU A 44 12.63 -4.06 -3.36
C LEU A 44 12.03 -5.35 -2.77
N SER A 45 11.36 -5.28 -1.62
CA SER A 45 10.83 -6.41 -0.88
C SER A 45 9.31 -6.43 -0.84
N GLY A 46 8.73 -7.58 -0.56
CA GLY A 46 7.36 -7.68 -0.09
C GLY A 46 7.31 -7.54 1.43
N LEU A 47 6.19 -7.05 1.97
CA LEU A 47 5.94 -6.97 3.41
C LEU A 47 4.59 -7.61 3.72
N SER A 48 4.57 -8.53 4.68
CA SER A 48 3.34 -9.22 5.07
C SER A 48 3.32 -9.55 6.56
N LEU A 49 2.09 -9.69 7.10
CA LEU A 49 1.89 -10.16 8.48
C LEU A 49 1.89 -11.68 8.53
N MET A 50 2.79 -12.25 9.30
CA MET A 50 2.97 -13.71 9.44
C MET A 50 2.59 -14.17 10.86
N PRO A 51 2.15 -15.43 11.06
CA PRO A 51 1.85 -16.45 10.05
C PRO A 51 0.44 -16.27 9.46
N TYR A 52 0.23 -16.73 8.24
CA TYR A 52 -1.08 -16.61 7.54
C TYR A 52 -2.19 -17.49 8.12
N THR A 53 -1.86 -18.36 9.04
CA THR A 53 -2.82 -19.26 9.71
C THR A 53 -3.58 -18.58 10.84
N LYS A 54 -3.20 -17.36 11.22
CA LYS A 54 -3.88 -16.60 12.26
C LYS A 54 -4.87 -15.60 11.66
N PRO A 55 -6.03 -15.40 12.30
CA PRO A 55 -6.91 -14.30 11.93
C PRO A 55 -6.20 -12.95 12.16
N VAL A 56 -6.63 -11.94 11.44
CA VAL A 56 -6.10 -10.58 11.53
C VAL A 56 -7.22 -9.68 12.04
N SER A 57 -6.95 -8.88 13.08
CA SER A 57 -7.94 -7.98 13.68
C SER A 57 -7.42 -6.57 13.99
N GLY A 58 -6.19 -6.40 14.45
CA GLY A 58 -5.68 -5.12 14.95
C GLY A 58 -4.30 -4.69 14.43
N ALA A 59 -3.68 -5.48 13.57
CA ALA A 59 -2.38 -5.14 13.01
C ALA A 59 -2.49 -3.98 12.02
N SER A 60 -1.48 -3.11 11.99
CA SER A 60 -1.42 -1.99 11.05
C SER A 60 0.00 -1.56 10.72
N LEU A 61 0.15 -0.88 9.59
CA LEU A 61 1.35 -0.20 9.14
C LEU A 61 1.00 1.28 8.93
N THR A 62 1.82 2.17 9.45
CA THR A 62 1.67 3.61 9.23
C THR A 62 2.89 4.15 8.48
N TYR A 63 2.64 4.82 7.39
CA TYR A 63 3.63 5.49 6.55
C TYR A 63 3.54 6.99 6.74
N GLN A 64 4.66 7.68 6.65
CA GLN A 64 4.70 9.14 6.63
C GLN A 64 5.05 9.64 5.24
N MET A 65 4.33 10.63 4.76
CA MET A 65 4.58 11.31 3.50
C MET A 65 4.59 12.83 3.69
N ARG A 66 5.36 13.53 2.88
CA ARG A 66 5.41 14.99 2.88
C ARG A 66 4.93 15.52 1.54
N LEU A 67 3.87 16.31 1.58
CA LEU A 67 3.36 17.03 0.41
C LEU A 67 4.02 18.41 0.29
N LYS A 68 4.34 18.80 -0.94
CA LYS A 68 4.91 20.13 -1.26
C LYS A 68 3.87 21.10 -1.82
N SER A 69 2.69 20.61 -2.11
CA SER A 69 1.53 21.39 -2.54
C SER A 69 0.26 20.71 -2.03
N ASP A 70 -0.81 21.49 -1.91
CA ASP A 70 -2.11 20.95 -1.55
C ASP A 70 -2.58 19.93 -2.59
N LEU A 71 -3.26 18.90 -2.10
CA LEU A 71 -3.75 17.79 -2.90
C LEU A 71 -5.24 17.57 -2.61
N SER A 72 -6.08 17.74 -3.63
CA SER A 72 -7.52 17.48 -3.57
C SER A 72 -7.87 16.19 -4.33
N GLY A 73 -8.84 15.45 -3.81
CA GLY A 73 -9.30 14.21 -4.45
C GLY A 73 -8.20 13.15 -4.45
N VAL A 74 -7.70 12.83 -3.27
CA VAL A 74 -6.54 11.93 -3.08
C VAL A 74 -6.85 10.54 -3.63
N ARG A 75 -5.94 10.03 -4.45
CA ARG A 75 -5.97 8.65 -4.96
C ARG A 75 -4.72 7.91 -4.51
N VAL A 76 -4.92 6.70 -4.00
CA VAL A 76 -3.82 5.82 -3.55
C VAL A 76 -3.87 4.53 -4.34
N ARG A 77 -2.72 4.09 -4.82
CA ARG A 77 -2.54 2.76 -5.41
C ARG A 77 -1.67 1.91 -4.49
N LEU A 78 -2.14 0.74 -4.15
CA LEU A 78 -1.33 -0.29 -3.52
C LEU A 78 -0.92 -1.31 -4.57
N ILE A 79 0.36 -1.59 -4.65
CA ILE A 79 0.91 -2.69 -5.43
C ILE A 79 1.07 -3.86 -4.48
N LEU A 80 0.25 -4.88 -4.71
CA LEU A 80 0.15 -6.08 -3.89
C LEU A 80 0.67 -7.28 -4.68
N ASP A 81 1.11 -8.32 -3.99
CA ASP A 81 1.41 -9.59 -4.65
C ASP A 81 0.15 -10.22 -5.23
N SER A 82 0.32 -11.09 -6.22
CA SER A 82 -0.77 -11.77 -6.92
C SER A 82 -1.37 -12.93 -6.09
N THR A 83 -1.73 -12.66 -4.83
CA THR A 83 -2.39 -13.61 -3.96
C THR A 83 -3.74 -14.02 -4.54
N LEU A 84 -3.91 -15.32 -4.82
CA LEU A 84 -5.21 -15.85 -5.25
C LEU A 84 -6.20 -15.86 -4.07
N PRO A 85 -7.50 -15.64 -4.32
CA PRO A 85 -8.51 -15.64 -3.27
C PRO A 85 -8.72 -17.06 -2.72
N PHE A 86 -8.17 -17.36 -1.55
CA PHE A 86 -8.44 -18.61 -0.82
C PHE A 86 -9.44 -18.44 0.32
N ILE A 87 -9.87 -17.19 0.56
CA ILE A 87 -10.91 -16.83 1.52
C ILE A 87 -12.18 -16.51 0.74
N LYS A 88 -13.31 -17.02 1.23
CA LYS A 88 -14.63 -16.70 0.64
C LYS A 88 -14.84 -15.19 0.65
N GLY A 89 -15.08 -14.61 -0.52
CA GLY A 89 -15.25 -13.17 -0.70
C GLY A 89 -13.96 -12.39 -0.97
N GLY A 90 -12.81 -13.08 -1.07
CA GLY A 90 -11.52 -12.44 -1.37
C GLY A 90 -10.83 -11.82 -0.16
N HIS A 91 -9.74 -11.12 -0.40
CA HIS A 91 -8.91 -10.49 0.63
C HIS A 91 -9.15 -8.98 0.69
N SER A 92 -9.26 -8.47 1.91
CA SER A 92 -9.59 -7.07 2.16
C SER A 92 -8.59 -6.41 3.09
N TYR A 93 -8.44 -5.12 2.92
CA TYR A 93 -7.69 -4.24 3.82
C TYR A 93 -8.48 -2.94 4.06
N ALA A 94 -8.18 -2.26 5.15
CA ALA A 94 -8.61 -0.91 5.40
C ALA A 94 -7.45 0.06 5.18
N ILE A 95 -7.74 1.24 4.68
CA ILE A 95 -6.78 2.30 4.45
C ILE A 95 -7.33 3.64 4.93
N ARG A 96 -6.50 4.44 5.57
CA ARG A 96 -6.88 5.72 6.15
C ARG A 96 -5.79 6.76 5.93
N LEU A 97 -6.22 7.99 5.63
CA LEU A 97 -5.36 9.18 5.59
C LEU A 97 -5.55 9.97 6.87
N ASP A 98 -4.46 10.28 7.54
CA ASP A 98 -4.43 10.98 8.83
C ASP A 98 -5.45 10.38 9.83
N ASP A 99 -6.26 11.20 10.46
CA ASP A 99 -7.34 10.78 11.38
C ASP A 99 -8.71 10.69 10.69
N GLY A 100 -8.74 10.62 9.35
CA GLY A 100 -9.97 10.51 8.57
C GLY A 100 -10.64 9.14 8.65
N GLU A 101 -11.71 8.96 7.90
CA GLU A 101 -12.43 7.69 7.83
C GLU A 101 -11.63 6.61 7.10
N GLU A 102 -11.75 5.37 7.59
CA GLU A 102 -11.20 4.20 6.90
C GLU A 102 -12.01 3.86 5.65
N GLN A 103 -11.30 3.64 4.55
CA GLN A 103 -11.86 3.03 3.34
C GLN A 103 -11.52 1.55 3.36
N ILE A 104 -12.51 0.69 3.15
CA ILE A 104 -12.30 -0.76 3.07
C ILE A 104 -12.32 -1.17 1.61
N GLU A 105 -11.27 -1.87 1.20
CA GLU A 105 -11.11 -2.33 -0.17
C GLU A 105 -10.91 -3.85 -0.21
N ASN A 106 -11.56 -4.49 -1.18
CA ASN A 106 -11.32 -5.88 -1.53
C ASN A 106 -10.62 -5.93 -2.88
N TYR A 107 -9.41 -6.47 -2.91
CA TYR A 107 -8.57 -6.33 -4.10
C TYR A 107 -8.56 -7.56 -5.03
N ASN A 108 -9.18 -8.67 -4.65
CA ASN A 108 -9.14 -9.89 -5.45
C ASN A 108 -10.42 -10.75 -5.43
N SER A 109 -11.54 -10.23 -4.94
CA SER A 109 -12.82 -10.96 -4.95
C SER A 109 -13.31 -11.32 -6.35
N ASP A 110 -12.88 -10.57 -7.34
CA ASP A 110 -13.21 -10.74 -8.75
C ASP A 110 -12.28 -11.71 -9.50
N LEU A 111 -11.23 -12.22 -8.85
CA LEU A 111 -10.36 -13.27 -9.40
C LEU A 111 -11.01 -14.63 -9.19
N THR A 112 -11.91 -14.99 -10.10
CA THR A 112 -12.66 -16.24 -10.05
C THR A 112 -12.27 -17.17 -11.20
N TRP A 113 -12.60 -18.47 -11.06
CA TRP A 113 -12.40 -19.42 -12.15
C TRP A 113 -13.19 -19.03 -13.41
N ALA A 114 -14.35 -18.42 -13.26
CA ALA A 114 -15.17 -17.97 -14.38
C ALA A 114 -14.50 -16.88 -15.24
N ASN A 115 -13.61 -16.10 -14.64
CA ASN A 115 -12.85 -15.04 -15.33
C ASN A 115 -11.33 -15.30 -15.34
N CYS A 116 -10.90 -16.55 -15.21
CA CYS A 116 -9.49 -16.90 -15.06
C CYS A 116 -8.61 -16.36 -16.21
N TYR A 117 -9.09 -16.43 -17.45
CA TYR A 117 -8.30 -15.93 -18.60
C TYR A 117 -8.25 -14.40 -18.70
N SER A 118 -9.31 -13.71 -18.28
CA SER A 118 -9.37 -12.25 -18.41
C SER A 118 -8.79 -11.50 -17.23
N LYS A 119 -8.77 -12.09 -16.04
CA LYS A 119 -8.33 -11.43 -14.79
C LYS A 119 -7.27 -12.22 -14.01
N MET A 120 -7.54 -13.47 -13.66
CA MET A 120 -6.66 -14.23 -12.77
C MET A 120 -5.31 -14.56 -13.44
N TYR A 121 -5.31 -14.99 -14.68
CA TYR A 121 -4.09 -15.23 -15.44
C TYR A 121 -3.24 -13.98 -15.65
N PRO A 122 -3.81 -12.84 -16.10
CA PRO A 122 -3.05 -11.60 -16.20
C PRO A 122 -2.46 -11.12 -14.86
N ALA A 123 -3.19 -11.24 -13.75
CA ALA A 123 -2.67 -10.91 -12.43
C ALA A 123 -1.51 -11.82 -12.03
N GLY A 124 -1.63 -13.13 -12.25
CA GLY A 124 -0.57 -14.11 -12.00
C GLY A 124 0.68 -13.87 -12.88
N ALA A 125 0.49 -13.61 -14.16
CA ALA A 125 1.58 -13.31 -15.10
C ALA A 125 2.28 -12.00 -14.77
N ALA A 126 1.53 -10.99 -14.34
CA ALA A 126 2.08 -9.71 -13.88
C ALA A 126 2.78 -9.82 -12.52
N ARG A 127 2.51 -10.87 -11.74
CA ARG A 127 2.96 -11.06 -10.35
C ARG A 127 2.58 -9.93 -9.41
N VAL A 128 1.61 -9.12 -9.79
CA VAL A 128 1.08 -8.04 -8.95
C VAL A 128 -0.40 -7.81 -9.23
N ILE A 129 -1.10 -7.37 -8.20
CA ILE A 129 -2.43 -6.81 -8.27
C ILE A 129 -2.32 -5.34 -7.88
N GLU A 130 -2.86 -4.46 -8.71
CA GLU A 130 -2.97 -3.05 -8.40
C GLU A 130 -4.34 -2.75 -7.81
N SER A 131 -4.37 -2.36 -6.54
CA SER A 131 -5.59 -1.92 -5.87
C SER A 131 -5.62 -0.39 -5.82
N LYS A 132 -6.76 0.22 -6.16
CA LYS A 132 -6.94 1.67 -6.28
C LYS A 132 -8.00 2.13 -5.30
N VAL A 133 -7.63 3.05 -4.43
CA VAL A 133 -8.55 3.67 -3.47
C VAL A 133 -8.61 5.16 -3.73
N THR A 134 -9.81 5.70 -3.76
CA THR A 134 -10.05 7.14 -3.93
C THR A 134 -10.68 7.69 -2.66
N PHE A 135 -10.21 8.85 -2.21
CA PHE A 135 -10.74 9.57 -1.07
C PHE A 135 -11.47 10.83 -1.58
N PRO A 136 -12.75 10.70 -1.97
CA PRO A 136 -13.50 11.83 -2.51
C PRO A 136 -13.73 12.87 -1.42
N GLY A 137 -13.57 14.14 -1.76
CA GLY A 137 -13.76 15.26 -0.83
C GLY A 137 -12.64 15.46 0.20
N VAL A 138 -11.63 14.58 0.23
CA VAL A 138 -10.44 14.78 1.08
C VAL A 138 -9.50 15.75 0.39
N THR A 139 -9.06 16.76 1.12
CA THR A 139 -7.96 17.65 0.74
C THR A 139 -6.86 17.55 1.79
N LEU A 140 -5.65 17.29 1.35
CA LEU A 140 -4.44 17.31 2.17
C LEU A 140 -3.70 18.60 1.87
N GLU A 141 -3.37 19.36 2.90
CA GLU A 141 -2.59 20.60 2.77
C GLU A 141 -1.09 20.28 2.61
N VAL A 142 -0.32 21.31 2.28
CA VAL A 142 1.15 21.23 2.34
C VAL A 142 1.58 20.80 3.74
N GLY A 143 2.36 19.72 3.86
CA GLY A 143 2.80 19.25 5.16
C GLY A 143 3.16 17.78 5.22
N VAL A 144 3.24 17.28 6.44
CA VAL A 144 3.46 15.85 6.72
C VAL A 144 2.12 15.20 7.00
N HIS A 145 1.84 14.14 6.29
CA HIS A 145 0.64 13.33 6.41
C HIS A 145 0.97 11.89 6.71
N THR A 146 0.01 11.17 7.23
CA THR A 146 0.11 9.74 7.51
C THR A 146 -0.84 8.93 6.63
N LEU A 147 -0.39 7.77 6.21
CA LEU A 147 -1.20 6.76 5.55
C LEU A 147 -1.13 5.49 6.38
N THR A 148 -2.26 5.04 6.90
CA THR A 148 -2.35 3.81 7.68
C THR A 148 -3.03 2.72 6.85
N ILE A 149 -2.39 1.55 6.79
CA ILE A 149 -2.92 0.35 6.12
C ILE A 149 -3.11 -0.72 7.17
N ARG A 150 -4.31 -1.26 7.25
CA ARG A 150 -4.68 -2.32 8.18
C ARG A 150 -5.20 -3.52 7.41
N PRO A 151 -4.52 -4.66 7.41
CA PRO A 151 -5.03 -5.87 6.80
C PRO A 151 -6.30 -6.33 7.54
N LEU A 152 -7.29 -6.76 6.79
CA LEU A 152 -8.52 -7.38 7.31
C LEU A 152 -8.58 -8.87 7.02
N SER A 153 -7.61 -9.33 6.24
CA SER A 153 -7.45 -10.74 5.86
C SER A 153 -5.98 -11.14 5.95
N PRO A 154 -5.64 -12.39 6.23
CA PRO A 154 -4.27 -12.87 6.16
C PRO A 154 -3.75 -12.89 4.72
N ALA A 155 -2.44 -13.08 4.57
CA ALA A 155 -1.74 -13.22 3.29
C ALA A 155 -1.83 -12.00 2.35
N ILE A 156 -2.03 -10.82 2.89
CA ILE A 156 -1.84 -9.58 2.14
C ILE A 156 -0.35 -9.28 2.11
N VAL A 157 0.23 -9.27 0.92
CA VAL A 157 1.65 -8.94 0.71
C VAL A 157 1.74 -7.62 -0.03
N LEU A 158 2.21 -6.60 0.66
CA LEU A 158 2.36 -5.24 0.13
C LEU A 158 3.76 -5.06 -0.45
N HIS A 159 3.86 -4.54 -1.67
CA HIS A 159 5.13 -4.22 -2.31
C HIS A 159 5.40 -2.71 -2.29
N LYS A 160 4.39 -1.91 -2.66
CA LYS A 160 4.58 -0.48 -2.87
C LYS A 160 3.28 0.29 -2.68
N ILE A 161 3.41 1.53 -2.26
CA ILE A 161 2.33 2.50 -2.11
C ILE A 161 2.62 3.69 -3.01
N ILE A 162 1.63 4.13 -3.75
CA ILE A 162 1.73 5.28 -4.64
C ILE A 162 0.56 6.22 -4.34
N VAL A 163 0.86 7.42 -3.86
CA VAL A 163 -0.13 8.48 -3.69
C VAL A 163 -0.05 9.38 -4.91
N ASP A 164 -1.15 9.49 -5.63
CA ASP A 164 -1.28 10.30 -6.83
C ASP A 164 -1.56 11.75 -6.47
N CYS A 165 -0.67 12.63 -6.84
CA CYS A 165 -0.77 14.07 -6.65
C CYS A 165 -1.11 14.80 -7.97
N GLY A 166 -1.85 14.16 -8.89
CA GLY A 166 -2.25 14.73 -10.17
C GLY A 166 -1.22 14.57 -11.29
N GLY A 167 -0.31 13.61 -11.17
CA GLY A 167 0.65 13.23 -12.20
C GLY A 167 0.11 12.23 -13.21
N ASP A 168 0.88 11.98 -14.27
CA ASP A 168 0.60 10.90 -15.19
C ASP A 168 0.89 9.54 -14.53
N MET A 169 -0.13 8.70 -14.47
CA MET A 169 -0.12 7.38 -13.86
C MET A 169 0.30 6.27 -14.83
N SER A 170 0.79 6.59 -16.02
CA SER A 170 1.07 5.61 -17.09
C SER A 170 2.25 4.67 -16.81
N GLY A 171 3.13 5.02 -15.90
CA GLY A 171 4.28 4.20 -15.50
C GLY A 171 3.91 3.13 -14.48
N ARG A 172 3.39 1.98 -14.91
CA ARG A 172 2.77 0.99 -14.03
C ARG A 172 3.66 0.36 -12.96
N LEU A 173 4.96 0.22 -13.13
CA LEU A 173 5.72 -0.71 -12.29
C LEU A 173 7.12 -0.25 -11.89
N ASN A 174 7.65 0.79 -12.52
CA ASN A 174 9.02 1.25 -12.30
C ASN A 174 9.09 2.64 -11.65
N LEU A 175 8.08 3.01 -10.86
CA LEU A 175 8.15 4.26 -10.12
C LEU A 175 9.23 4.13 -9.05
N THR A 176 10.26 4.95 -9.20
CA THR A 176 11.32 5.07 -8.21
C THR A 176 10.75 5.60 -6.89
N GLU A 177 11.21 5.05 -5.78
CA GLU A 177 10.87 5.55 -4.45
C GLU A 177 11.13 7.06 -4.37
N SER A 178 10.19 7.79 -3.78
CA SER A 178 10.35 9.24 -3.56
C SER A 178 11.53 9.54 -2.64
N PRO A 179 12.24 10.65 -2.84
CA PRO A 179 13.32 11.05 -1.95
C PRO A 179 12.86 11.09 -0.49
N ARG A 180 13.66 10.55 0.40
CA ARG A 180 13.37 10.53 1.83
C ARG A 180 13.96 11.77 2.48
N THR A 181 13.16 12.48 3.25
CA THR A 181 13.62 13.59 4.08
C THR A 181 13.97 13.05 5.46
N ARG A 182 15.23 13.12 5.86
CA ARG A 182 15.62 12.84 7.24
C ARG A 182 15.08 13.96 8.13
N THR A 183 14.29 13.60 9.11
CA THR A 183 13.98 14.54 10.19
C THR A 183 15.26 14.67 11.03
N LEU A 184 15.98 15.77 10.85
CA LEU A 184 17.05 16.13 11.78
C LEU A 184 16.41 16.34 13.16
N LYS A 185 16.90 15.60 14.14
CA LYS A 185 16.56 15.84 15.56
C LYS A 185 17.20 17.10 16.05
#